data_d3b198158915cbe5a547f20b8e599e06
#
_entry.id   d3b198158915cbe5a547f20b8e599e06
#
_cell.length_a   1.000
_cell.length_b   1.000
_cell.length_c   1.000
_cell.angle_alpha   90.00
_cell.angle_beta   90.00
_cell.angle_gamma   90.00
#
_symmetry.space_group_name_H-M   'P 1'
#
loop_
_entity.id
_entity.type
_entity.pdbx_description
1 polymer ?
#
loop_
_entity_poly.entity_id
_entity_poly.type
_entity_poly.pdbx_seq_one_letter_code
_entity_poly.pdbx_strand_id
1 'polypeptide(L)'
;ADGVHPTSGAHKALADLAVSMIDGPRQIAVLPHSAAMVGRSRASMVDSQVSSMAMSKAEGMQWWADVRGDQQRFNQSAGFDGMGGTGSFGLGWHAGNVVYGAFAGYGRQKIDFGFDRGDFRQTDASIGGFVGWAGDSGLWANGQLSWTKLSYKVDRQVELGKAVRIHSGSPDGTNLSAGVSTGWNFKHGNWQTGPVLSLVWQNIRVDGYAENSTQSSALAFAKQDGDSLVGSAGWQTSYSINEHLQPFARVSWNHEYKKAPAQVWAQSQSLTGSLPYAVPGVAFDDSYGTLAVGLRSQLMGMDVTAGSNLSINQKGGHDTTFFLTVGGSF
;
A
#
# COMPACT_ATOMS: atom_id res chain seq x y z
N ALA A 1 -4.80 -20.20 48.46
CA ALA A 1 -5.66 -19.07 48.14
C ALA A 1 -6.65 -18.88 49.27
N ASP A 2 -6.80 -17.68 49.79
CA ASP A 2 -7.64 -17.32 50.92
C ASP A 2 -9.14 -17.18 50.54
N GLY A 3 -9.50 -17.50 49.31
CA GLY A 3 -10.86 -17.40 48.78
C GLY A 3 -11.34 -15.99 48.43
N VAL A 4 -10.52 -14.96 48.69
CA VAL A 4 -10.85 -13.55 48.47
C VAL A 4 -9.96 -12.94 47.38
N HIS A 5 -8.69 -13.29 47.37
CA HIS A 5 -7.73 -12.74 46.40
C HIS A 5 -7.55 -13.64 45.18
N PRO A 6 -7.49 -13.11 43.98
CA PRO A 6 -7.18 -13.86 42.78
C PRO A 6 -5.81 -14.54 42.86
N THR A 7 -5.70 -15.75 42.32
CA THR A 7 -4.40 -16.41 42.19
C THR A 7 -3.51 -15.66 41.18
N SER A 8 -2.19 -15.92 41.18
CA SER A 8 -1.27 -15.35 40.20
C SER A 8 -1.69 -15.64 38.73
N GLY A 9 -2.27 -16.83 38.49
CA GLY A 9 -2.82 -17.18 37.19
C GLY A 9 -4.05 -16.34 36.81
N ALA A 10 -4.93 -16.03 37.78
CA ALA A 10 -6.08 -15.17 37.54
C ALA A 10 -5.64 -13.71 37.32
N HIS A 11 -4.65 -13.23 38.08
CA HIS A 11 -4.07 -11.90 37.83
C HIS A 11 -3.45 -11.78 36.42
N LYS A 12 -2.72 -12.82 35.98
CA LYS A 12 -2.19 -12.86 34.61
C LYS A 12 -3.30 -12.79 33.57
N ALA A 13 -4.36 -13.59 33.71
CA ALA A 13 -5.46 -13.59 32.75
C ALA A 13 -6.19 -12.23 32.69
N LEU A 14 -6.35 -11.55 33.84
CA LEU A 14 -6.92 -10.19 33.86
C LEU A 14 -6.00 -9.16 33.20
N ALA A 15 -4.70 -9.24 33.44
CA ALA A 15 -3.72 -8.36 32.78
C ALA A 15 -3.70 -8.58 31.26
N ASP A 16 -3.69 -9.85 30.83
CA ASP A 16 -3.73 -10.21 29.40
C ASP A 16 -5.02 -9.71 28.73
N LEU A 17 -6.17 -9.80 29.42
CA LEU A 17 -7.43 -9.22 28.93
C LEU A 17 -7.33 -7.71 28.76
N ALA A 18 -6.83 -6.99 29.76
CA ALA A 18 -6.66 -5.54 29.70
C ALA A 18 -5.72 -5.13 28.56
N VAL A 19 -4.60 -5.85 28.40
CA VAL A 19 -3.66 -5.63 27.27
C VAL A 19 -4.36 -5.87 25.94
N SER A 20 -5.15 -6.95 25.80
CA SER A 20 -5.85 -7.25 24.54
C SER A 20 -6.88 -6.19 24.15
N MET A 21 -7.49 -5.51 25.12
CA MET A 21 -8.40 -4.39 24.86
C MET A 21 -7.67 -3.14 24.34
N ILE A 22 -6.42 -2.94 24.71
CA ILE A 22 -5.60 -1.83 24.23
C ILE A 22 -4.96 -2.16 22.87
N ASP A 23 -4.43 -3.36 22.74
CA ASP A 23 -3.69 -3.77 21.54
C ASP A 23 -4.62 -4.10 20.36
N GLY A 24 -5.82 -4.64 20.62
CA GLY A 24 -6.80 -4.95 19.59
C GLY A 24 -7.08 -3.76 18.64
N PRO A 25 -7.50 -2.59 19.15
CA PRO A 25 -7.69 -1.42 18.31
C PRO A 25 -6.44 -0.98 17.55
N ARG A 26 -5.24 -1.09 18.15
CA ARG A 26 -3.97 -0.77 17.50
C ARG A 26 -3.67 -1.70 16.33
N GLN A 27 -3.96 -3.00 16.46
CA GLN A 27 -3.83 -3.96 15.38
C GLN A 27 -4.73 -3.59 14.20
N ILE A 28 -5.98 -3.22 14.48
CA ILE A 28 -6.94 -2.85 13.45
C ILE A 28 -6.59 -1.51 12.78
N ALA A 29 -5.88 -0.62 13.45
CA ALA A 29 -5.35 0.62 12.87
C ALA A 29 -4.38 0.37 11.69
N VAL A 30 -3.82 -0.83 11.55
CA VAL A 30 -2.92 -1.21 10.46
C VAL A 30 -3.67 -1.42 9.13
N LEU A 31 -4.97 -1.76 9.14
CA LEU A 31 -5.73 -2.06 7.93
C LEU A 31 -5.74 -0.90 6.90
N PRO A 32 -6.09 0.35 7.28
CA PRO A 32 -6.02 1.48 6.35
C PRO A 32 -4.58 1.76 5.87
N HIS A 33 -3.58 1.55 6.73
CA HIS A 33 -2.19 1.74 6.37
C HIS A 33 -1.74 0.76 5.26
N SER A 34 -2.02 -0.53 5.42
CA SER A 34 -1.73 -1.54 4.38
C SER A 34 -2.42 -1.20 3.06
N ALA A 35 -3.69 -0.76 3.09
CA ALA A 35 -4.39 -0.31 1.89
C ALA A 35 -3.71 0.90 1.22
N ALA A 36 -3.24 1.87 2.02
CA ALA A 36 -2.50 3.03 1.53
C ALA A 36 -1.20 2.63 0.83
N MET A 37 -0.44 1.68 1.42
CA MET A 37 0.80 1.16 0.86
C MET A 37 0.58 0.51 -0.51
N VAL A 38 -0.38 -0.43 -0.61
CA VAL A 38 -0.73 -1.11 -1.86
C VAL A 38 -1.24 -0.11 -2.91
N GLY A 39 -2.05 0.88 -2.48
CA GLY A 39 -2.53 1.96 -3.34
C GLY A 39 -1.40 2.82 -3.91
N ARG A 40 -0.40 3.21 -3.10
CA ARG A 40 0.79 3.95 -3.56
C ARG A 40 1.64 3.14 -4.51
N SER A 41 1.87 1.87 -4.21
CA SER A 41 2.61 0.96 -5.08
C SER A 41 1.93 0.84 -6.46
N ARG A 42 0.60 0.71 -6.49
CA ARG A 42 -0.19 0.72 -7.74
C ARG A 42 -0.08 2.06 -8.48
N ALA A 43 -0.23 3.18 -7.78
CA ALA A 43 -0.12 4.51 -8.38
C ALA A 43 1.26 4.73 -9.02
N SER A 44 2.33 4.32 -8.37
CA SER A 44 3.70 4.40 -8.90
C SER A 44 3.88 3.53 -10.13
N MET A 45 3.29 2.34 -10.17
CA MET A 45 3.35 1.44 -11.33
C MET A 45 2.58 2.04 -12.52
N VAL A 46 1.35 2.49 -12.32
CA VAL A 46 0.56 3.14 -13.38
C VAL A 46 1.29 4.37 -13.93
N ASP A 47 1.85 5.21 -13.05
CA ASP A 47 2.68 6.36 -13.43
C ASP A 47 3.86 5.97 -14.34
N SER A 48 4.57 4.90 -13.98
CA SER A 48 5.68 4.38 -14.78
C SER A 48 5.23 3.90 -16.16
N GLN A 49 4.07 3.21 -16.25
CA GLN A 49 3.53 2.74 -17.53
C GLN A 49 3.04 3.91 -18.40
N VAL A 50 2.32 4.87 -17.81
CA VAL A 50 1.87 6.08 -18.52
C VAL A 50 3.06 6.86 -19.06
N SER A 51 4.11 7.03 -18.26
CA SER A 51 5.37 7.68 -18.72
C SER A 51 6.01 6.92 -19.89
N SER A 52 6.06 5.59 -19.80
CA SER A 52 6.62 4.75 -20.87
C SER A 52 5.82 4.88 -22.15
N MET A 53 4.48 4.79 -22.07
CA MET A 53 3.58 4.94 -23.21
C MET A 53 3.66 6.34 -23.83
N ALA A 54 3.64 7.41 -23.00
CA ALA A 54 3.71 8.79 -23.48
C ALA A 54 5.04 9.11 -24.18
N MET A 55 6.13 8.47 -23.79
CA MET A 55 7.44 8.61 -24.43
C MET A 55 7.64 7.66 -25.62
N SER A 56 6.76 6.70 -25.84
CA SER A 56 6.76 5.81 -27.00
C SER A 56 6.41 6.59 -28.26
N LYS A 57 7.01 6.21 -29.38
CA LYS A 57 6.65 6.75 -30.72
C LYS A 57 5.55 5.91 -31.40
N ALA A 58 5.09 4.83 -30.75
CA ALA A 58 4.04 3.98 -31.30
C ALA A 58 2.70 4.70 -31.17
N GLU A 59 2.06 5.00 -32.29
CA GLU A 59 0.70 5.55 -32.32
C GLU A 59 -0.33 4.42 -32.23
N GLY A 60 -1.55 4.77 -31.82
CA GLY A 60 -2.66 3.84 -31.73
C GLY A 60 -2.82 3.19 -30.36
N MET A 61 -3.36 1.98 -30.36
CA MET A 61 -3.68 1.26 -29.15
C MET A 61 -2.44 0.54 -28.58
N GLN A 62 -2.20 0.74 -27.29
CA GLN A 62 -1.16 0.08 -26.52
C GLN A 62 -1.77 -0.65 -25.34
N TRP A 63 -1.14 -1.72 -24.92
CA TRP A 63 -1.53 -2.49 -23.73
C TRP A 63 -0.34 -2.75 -22.82
N TRP A 64 -0.61 -2.97 -21.56
CA TRP A 64 0.38 -3.45 -20.61
C TRP A 64 -0.27 -4.39 -19.58
N ALA A 65 0.50 -5.34 -19.10
CA ALA A 65 0.15 -6.20 -17.97
C ALA A 65 1.31 -6.19 -16.97
N ASP A 66 0.98 -6.17 -15.70
CA ASP A 66 1.97 -6.16 -14.63
C ASP A 66 1.64 -7.18 -13.55
N VAL A 67 2.69 -7.76 -12.97
CA VAL A 67 2.63 -8.52 -11.74
C VAL A 67 3.65 -7.96 -10.77
N ARG A 68 3.26 -7.84 -9.50
CA ARG A 68 4.18 -7.39 -8.45
C ARG A 68 3.95 -8.13 -7.15
N GLY A 69 5.04 -8.24 -6.38
CA GLY A 69 5.03 -8.69 -5.01
C GLY A 69 5.39 -7.54 -4.09
N ASP A 70 4.53 -7.25 -3.12
CA ASP A 70 4.73 -6.19 -2.13
C ASP A 70 5.03 -6.85 -0.77
N GLN A 71 6.14 -6.48 -0.15
CA GLN A 71 6.48 -6.84 1.22
C GLN A 71 6.38 -5.59 2.09
N GLN A 72 5.67 -5.70 3.21
CA GLN A 72 5.48 -4.62 4.18
C GLN A 72 5.99 -5.09 5.54
N ARG A 73 6.81 -4.29 6.20
CA ARG A 73 7.31 -4.59 7.53
C ARG A 73 7.35 -3.36 8.41
N PHE A 74 6.84 -3.50 9.63
CA PHE A 74 6.86 -2.46 10.64
C PHE A 74 7.11 -3.07 12.02
N ASN A 75 8.14 -2.58 12.74
CA ASN A 75 8.64 -3.20 13.97
C ASN A 75 8.34 -2.37 15.23
N GLN A 76 7.58 -1.28 15.14
CA GLN A 76 7.23 -0.43 16.27
C GLN A 76 5.78 -0.65 16.70
N SER A 77 5.47 -0.39 17.99
CA SER A 77 4.13 -0.46 18.54
C SER A 77 3.43 -1.81 18.29
N ALA A 78 2.33 -1.82 17.55
CA ALA A 78 1.59 -3.03 17.21
C ALA A 78 2.28 -3.91 16.16
N GLY A 79 3.41 -3.52 15.59
CA GLY A 79 4.20 -4.27 14.62
C GLY A 79 3.42 -5.12 13.61
N PHE A 80 3.92 -5.27 12.42
CA PHE A 80 3.37 -6.22 11.44
C PHE A 80 4.43 -6.57 10.39
N ASP A 81 4.29 -7.74 9.79
CA ASP A 81 5.12 -8.20 8.68
C ASP A 81 4.25 -9.01 7.72
N GLY A 82 4.41 -8.79 6.45
CA GLY A 82 3.65 -9.54 5.49
C GLY A 82 4.01 -9.26 4.04
N MET A 83 3.44 -10.07 3.19
CA MET A 83 3.65 -9.96 1.75
C MET A 83 2.37 -10.24 0.98
N GLY A 84 2.35 -9.81 -0.26
CA GLY A 84 1.28 -10.14 -1.17
C GLY A 84 1.63 -9.94 -2.61
N GLY A 85 0.70 -10.31 -3.47
CA GLY A 85 0.83 -10.17 -4.91
C GLY A 85 -0.32 -9.36 -5.49
N THR A 86 -0.01 -8.56 -6.51
CA THR A 86 -0.98 -7.81 -7.29
C THR A 86 -0.71 -8.02 -8.77
N GLY A 87 -1.77 -8.25 -9.56
CA GLY A 87 -1.73 -8.19 -11.00
C GLY A 87 -2.57 -7.01 -11.50
N SER A 88 -2.14 -6.36 -12.59
CA SER A 88 -2.88 -5.28 -13.22
C SER A 88 -2.77 -5.38 -14.74
N PHE A 89 -3.77 -4.87 -15.42
CA PHE A 89 -3.83 -4.78 -16.87
C PHE A 89 -4.37 -3.42 -17.29
N GLY A 90 -3.77 -2.81 -18.30
CA GLY A 90 -4.19 -1.52 -18.82
C GLY A 90 -4.20 -1.47 -20.34
N LEU A 91 -5.08 -0.63 -20.85
CA LEU A 91 -5.20 -0.26 -22.26
C LEU A 91 -5.12 1.25 -22.40
N GLY A 92 -4.36 1.72 -23.36
CA GLY A 92 -4.23 3.14 -23.65
C GLY A 92 -4.20 3.41 -25.14
N TRP A 93 -4.54 4.65 -25.51
CA TRP A 93 -4.49 5.16 -26.87
C TRP A 93 -3.53 6.33 -26.91
N HIS A 94 -2.59 6.26 -27.83
CA HIS A 94 -1.62 7.31 -28.07
C HIS A 94 -2.09 8.18 -29.25
N ALA A 95 -2.13 9.49 -29.05
CA ALA A 95 -2.53 10.47 -30.04
C ALA A 95 -1.60 11.70 -29.95
N GLY A 96 -0.65 11.80 -30.86
CA GLY A 96 0.36 12.84 -30.85
C GLY A 96 1.25 12.78 -29.60
N ASN A 97 1.20 13.79 -28.73
CA ASN A 97 2.00 13.87 -27.51
C ASN A 97 1.21 13.41 -26.27
N VAL A 98 -0.01 12.90 -26.43
CA VAL A 98 -0.90 12.52 -25.34
C VAL A 98 -1.20 11.02 -25.41
N VAL A 99 -1.16 10.35 -24.25
CA VAL A 99 -1.70 9.01 -24.06
C VAL A 99 -2.80 9.08 -23.00
N TYR A 100 -3.87 8.32 -23.19
CA TYR A 100 -4.94 8.19 -22.22
C TYR A 100 -5.51 6.77 -22.24
N GLY A 101 -6.06 6.34 -21.11
CA GLY A 101 -6.56 4.98 -21.05
C GLY A 101 -7.15 4.61 -19.71
N ALA A 102 -7.36 3.31 -19.57
CA ALA A 102 -7.93 2.72 -18.35
C ALA A 102 -7.15 1.48 -17.92
N PHE A 103 -7.30 1.12 -16.66
CA PHE A 103 -6.70 -0.08 -16.10
C PHE A 103 -7.62 -0.75 -15.08
N ALA A 104 -7.37 -2.03 -14.85
CA ALA A 104 -7.93 -2.81 -13.76
C ALA A 104 -6.81 -3.55 -13.02
N GLY A 105 -7.02 -3.85 -11.76
CA GLY A 105 -6.06 -4.60 -10.95
C GLY A 105 -6.73 -5.40 -9.86
N TYR A 106 -6.06 -6.48 -9.45
CA TYR A 106 -6.50 -7.35 -8.37
C TYR A 106 -5.29 -7.78 -7.54
N GLY A 107 -5.42 -7.70 -6.21
CA GLY A 107 -4.36 -8.05 -5.28
C GLY A 107 -4.83 -8.82 -4.06
N ARG A 108 -3.88 -9.53 -3.46
CA ARG A 108 -4.06 -10.19 -2.17
C ARG A 108 -2.79 -10.00 -1.34
N GLN A 109 -2.99 -9.57 -0.09
CA GLN A 109 -1.93 -9.44 0.91
C GLN A 109 -2.25 -10.35 2.10
N LYS A 110 -1.24 -10.98 2.68
CA LYS A 110 -1.32 -11.61 4.00
C LYS A 110 -0.33 -10.91 4.92
N ILE A 111 -0.80 -10.43 6.04
CA ILE A 111 -0.02 -9.66 7.00
C ILE A 111 -0.25 -10.23 8.39
N ASP A 112 0.84 -10.63 9.01
CA ASP A 112 0.86 -11.14 10.37
C ASP A 112 1.04 -9.97 11.34
N PHE A 113 0.22 -9.91 12.39
CA PHE A 113 0.38 -8.94 13.47
C PHE A 113 1.60 -9.31 14.32
N GLY A 114 2.33 -8.32 14.78
CA GLY A 114 3.48 -8.54 15.66
C GLY A 114 3.13 -9.30 16.93
N PHE A 115 4.14 -9.98 17.51
CA PHE A 115 4.02 -10.73 18.76
C PHE A 115 3.08 -11.94 18.67
N ASP A 116 2.97 -12.58 17.51
CA ASP A 116 2.10 -13.75 17.27
C ASP A 116 0.62 -13.52 17.63
N ARG A 117 0.12 -12.29 17.39
CA ARG A 117 -1.24 -11.89 17.78
C ARG A 117 -2.27 -12.06 16.69
N GLY A 118 -2.02 -12.95 15.73
CA GLY A 118 -2.91 -13.27 14.62
C GLY A 118 -2.48 -12.62 13.31
N ASP A 119 -3.38 -12.63 12.34
CA ASP A 119 -3.11 -12.11 11.00
C ASP A 119 -4.33 -11.42 10.39
N PHE A 120 -4.11 -10.72 9.28
CA PHE A 120 -5.20 -10.36 8.39
C PHE A 120 -4.83 -10.60 6.93
N ARG A 121 -5.87 -10.86 6.14
CA ARG A 121 -5.79 -10.95 4.69
C ARG A 121 -6.58 -9.82 4.08
N GLN A 122 -5.92 -9.04 3.23
CA GLN A 122 -6.53 -7.99 2.42
C GLN A 122 -6.66 -8.48 1.00
N THR A 123 -7.84 -8.29 0.40
CA THR A 123 -8.07 -8.45 -1.03
C THR A 123 -8.48 -7.10 -1.58
N ASP A 124 -7.92 -6.71 -2.71
CA ASP A 124 -8.23 -5.46 -3.38
C ASP A 124 -8.57 -5.68 -4.86
N ALA A 125 -9.62 -5.02 -5.34
CA ALA A 125 -10.02 -4.99 -6.74
C ALA A 125 -10.16 -3.53 -7.18
N SER A 126 -9.43 -3.13 -8.22
CA SER A 126 -9.30 -1.73 -8.63
C SER A 126 -9.67 -1.53 -10.09
N ILE A 127 -10.25 -0.38 -10.36
CA ILE A 127 -10.40 0.16 -11.70
C ILE A 127 -9.94 1.62 -11.71
N GLY A 128 -9.41 2.09 -12.83
CA GLY A 128 -8.97 3.48 -12.93
C GLY A 128 -8.75 3.93 -14.35
N GLY A 129 -8.51 5.23 -14.49
CA GLY A 129 -8.13 5.87 -15.74
C GLY A 129 -6.85 6.67 -15.57
N PHE A 130 -6.19 6.94 -16.68
CA PHE A 130 -4.96 7.71 -16.71
C PHE A 130 -4.88 8.59 -17.95
N VAL A 131 -4.04 9.61 -17.86
CA VAL A 131 -3.62 10.46 -18.96
C VAL A 131 -2.14 10.79 -18.78
N GLY A 132 -1.39 10.81 -19.87
CA GLY A 132 0.01 11.21 -19.91
C GLY A 132 0.26 12.15 -21.08
N TRP A 133 1.24 13.00 -20.92
CA TRP A 133 1.73 13.89 -21.95
C TRP A 133 3.27 13.95 -21.93
N ALA A 134 3.88 13.95 -23.09
CA ALA A 134 5.32 14.12 -23.22
C ALA A 134 5.64 15.09 -24.36
N GLY A 135 6.34 16.18 -24.05
CA GLY A 135 6.77 17.18 -25.01
C GLY A 135 8.15 16.88 -25.59
N ASP A 136 8.43 17.43 -26.76
CA ASP A 136 9.71 17.25 -27.47
C ASP A 136 10.92 17.77 -26.69
N SER A 137 10.72 18.73 -25.78
CA SER A 137 11.77 19.26 -24.91
C SER A 137 12.22 18.28 -23.83
N GLY A 138 11.56 17.11 -23.68
CA GLY A 138 11.77 16.14 -22.62
C GLY A 138 10.94 16.37 -21.34
N LEU A 139 10.14 17.44 -21.30
CA LEU A 139 9.15 17.64 -20.22
C LEU A 139 8.00 16.66 -20.40
N TRP A 140 7.52 16.08 -19.30
CA TRP A 140 6.38 15.16 -19.29
C TRP A 140 5.51 15.38 -18.05
N ALA A 141 4.25 15.00 -18.15
CA ALA A 141 3.30 15.05 -17.04
C ALA A 141 2.26 13.91 -17.16
N ASN A 142 1.89 13.33 -16.03
CA ASN A 142 0.90 12.26 -15.93
C ASN A 142 -0.15 12.58 -14.89
N GLY A 143 -1.36 12.05 -15.10
CA GLY A 143 -2.44 12.05 -14.13
C GLY A 143 -3.16 10.72 -14.11
N GLN A 144 -3.65 10.31 -12.93
CA GLN A 144 -4.43 9.08 -12.79
C GLN A 144 -5.47 9.23 -11.68
N LEU A 145 -6.55 8.46 -11.83
CA LEU A 145 -7.61 8.33 -10.84
C LEU A 145 -8.02 6.85 -10.76
N SER A 146 -8.18 6.32 -9.56
CA SER A 146 -8.63 4.94 -9.37
C SER A 146 -9.55 4.79 -8.17
N TRP A 147 -10.46 3.84 -8.27
CA TRP A 147 -11.29 3.37 -7.18
C TRP A 147 -10.99 1.88 -6.92
N THR A 148 -10.84 1.55 -5.65
CA THR A 148 -10.50 0.20 -5.19
C THR A 148 -11.52 -0.25 -4.15
N LYS A 149 -12.11 -1.43 -4.36
CA LYS A 149 -12.84 -2.16 -3.33
C LYS A 149 -11.84 -2.96 -2.50
N LEU A 150 -11.96 -2.87 -1.18
CA LEU A 150 -11.15 -3.61 -0.21
C LEU A 150 -12.03 -4.60 0.53
N SER A 151 -11.51 -5.79 0.80
CA SER A 151 -12.14 -6.79 1.67
C SER A 151 -11.08 -7.40 2.58
N TYR A 152 -11.40 -7.51 3.85
CA TYR A 152 -10.49 -8.03 4.85
C TYR A 152 -11.04 -9.29 5.50
N LYS A 153 -10.13 -10.18 5.88
CA LYS A 153 -10.37 -11.25 6.86
C LYS A 153 -9.35 -11.10 7.96
N VAL A 154 -9.81 -10.82 9.15
CA VAL A 154 -8.96 -10.53 10.31
C VAL A 154 -9.15 -11.64 11.32
N ASP A 155 -8.05 -12.22 11.78
CA ASP A 155 -7.99 -13.21 12.85
C ASP A 155 -7.08 -12.66 13.96
N ARG A 156 -7.69 -12.11 15.01
CA ARG A 156 -6.98 -11.56 16.17
C ARG A 156 -6.79 -12.63 17.24
N GLN A 157 -5.56 -12.90 17.61
CA GLN A 157 -5.21 -13.85 18.66
C GLN A 157 -5.03 -13.13 20.00
N VAL A 158 -5.69 -13.63 21.03
CA VAL A 158 -5.65 -13.11 22.40
C VAL A 158 -5.19 -14.20 23.35
N GLU A 159 -4.11 -13.98 24.05
CA GLU A 159 -3.67 -14.84 25.15
C GLU A 159 -4.37 -14.43 26.45
N LEU A 160 -4.86 -15.40 27.21
CA LEU A 160 -5.49 -15.21 28.51
C LEU A 160 -4.92 -16.25 29.48
N GLY A 161 -3.83 -15.93 30.15
CA GLY A 161 -3.09 -16.88 30.98
C GLY A 161 -2.46 -17.99 30.15
N LYS A 162 -3.05 -19.19 30.21
CA LYS A 162 -2.64 -20.36 29.39
C LYS A 162 -3.57 -20.62 28.20
N ALA A 163 -4.69 -19.91 28.12
CA ALA A 163 -5.66 -20.07 27.05
C ALA A 163 -5.36 -19.11 25.91
N VAL A 164 -5.57 -19.57 24.68
CA VAL A 164 -5.50 -18.76 23.46
C VAL A 164 -6.91 -18.70 22.87
N ARG A 165 -7.34 -17.50 22.49
CA ARG A 165 -8.61 -17.26 21.82
C ARG A 165 -8.36 -16.57 20.49
N ILE A 166 -9.10 -16.97 19.47
CA ILE A 166 -9.08 -16.35 18.16
C ILE A 166 -10.41 -15.66 17.93
N HIS A 167 -10.39 -14.39 17.62
CA HIS A 167 -11.54 -13.57 17.27
C HIS A 167 -11.43 -13.15 15.81
N SER A 168 -12.41 -13.56 15.01
CA SER A 168 -12.42 -13.31 13.57
C SER A 168 -13.41 -12.22 13.21
N GLY A 169 -13.08 -11.45 12.15
CA GLY A 169 -13.96 -10.46 11.57
C GLY A 169 -13.65 -10.26 10.08
N SER A 170 -14.61 -9.69 9.35
CA SER A 170 -14.48 -9.52 7.90
C SER A 170 -15.02 -8.16 7.47
N PRO A 171 -14.34 -7.04 7.80
CA PRO A 171 -14.74 -5.73 7.30
C PRO A 171 -14.47 -5.58 5.80
N ASP A 172 -15.31 -4.80 5.14
CA ASP A 172 -15.06 -4.27 3.80
C ASP A 172 -14.50 -2.85 3.87
N GLY A 173 -14.08 -2.33 2.73
CA GLY A 173 -13.58 -0.98 2.64
C GLY A 173 -13.45 -0.48 1.21
N THR A 174 -13.01 0.75 1.08
CA THR A 174 -12.76 1.40 -0.22
C THR A 174 -11.52 2.29 -0.16
N ASN A 175 -10.86 2.46 -1.30
CA ASN A 175 -9.80 3.44 -1.47
C ASN A 175 -10.02 4.20 -2.77
N LEU A 176 -10.25 5.51 -2.68
CA LEU A 176 -10.22 6.42 -3.82
C LEU A 176 -8.83 7.06 -3.88
N SER A 177 -8.15 6.92 -5.01
CA SER A 177 -6.78 7.40 -5.19
C SER A 177 -6.67 8.28 -6.41
N ALA A 178 -5.99 9.42 -6.28
CA ALA A 178 -5.62 10.31 -7.38
C ALA A 178 -4.11 10.59 -7.32
N GLY A 179 -3.46 10.53 -8.48
CA GLY A 179 -2.03 10.78 -8.60
C GLY A 179 -1.73 11.73 -9.75
N VAL A 180 -0.75 12.60 -9.53
CA VAL A 180 -0.15 13.42 -10.57
C VAL A 180 1.36 13.36 -10.46
N SER A 181 2.05 13.37 -11.59
CA SER A 181 3.51 13.41 -11.64
C SER A 181 3.99 14.24 -12.82
N THR A 182 5.19 14.76 -12.70
CA THR A 182 5.87 15.49 -13.76
C THR A 182 7.38 15.34 -13.63
N GLY A 183 8.08 15.49 -14.71
CA GLY A 183 9.53 15.46 -14.71
C GLY A 183 10.12 15.97 -16.01
N TRP A 184 11.42 16.05 -16.02
CA TRP A 184 12.17 16.46 -17.20
C TRP A 184 13.24 15.44 -17.51
N ASN A 185 13.33 15.00 -18.76
CA ASN A 185 14.31 14.05 -19.26
C ASN A 185 15.37 14.76 -20.10
N PHE A 186 16.52 15.01 -19.51
CA PHE A 186 17.70 15.51 -20.25
C PHE A 186 18.41 14.34 -20.93
N LYS A 187 18.59 14.42 -22.22
CA LYS A 187 19.34 13.42 -23.01
C LYS A 187 20.77 13.89 -23.25
N HIS A 188 21.74 13.04 -22.89
CA HIS A 188 23.14 13.25 -23.16
C HIS A 188 23.81 11.94 -23.62
N GLY A 189 23.99 11.79 -24.93
CA GLY A 189 24.42 10.52 -25.53
C GLY A 189 23.43 9.38 -25.17
N ASN A 190 23.94 8.33 -24.58
CA ASN A 190 23.14 7.17 -24.15
C ASN A 190 22.46 7.37 -22.76
N TRP A 191 22.75 8.47 -22.08
CA TRP A 191 22.14 8.81 -20.81
C TRP A 191 20.86 9.61 -21.00
N GLN A 192 19.86 9.25 -20.19
CA GLN A 192 18.65 10.05 -19.98
C GLN A 192 18.49 10.23 -18.47
N THR A 193 18.44 11.48 -18.01
CA THR A 193 18.41 11.78 -16.58
C THR A 193 17.59 13.05 -16.33
N GLY A 194 17.03 13.20 -15.12
CA GLY A 194 16.35 14.41 -14.76
C GLY A 194 15.51 14.33 -13.50
N PRO A 195 14.97 15.48 -13.06
CA PRO A 195 14.13 15.59 -11.88
C PRO A 195 12.75 14.98 -12.10
N VAL A 196 12.18 14.51 -11.02
CA VAL A 196 10.80 13.98 -10.95
C VAL A 196 10.12 14.51 -9.70
N LEU A 197 8.88 14.95 -9.87
CA LEU A 197 7.97 15.32 -8.78
C LEU A 197 6.69 14.50 -8.91
N SER A 198 6.12 14.07 -7.79
CA SER A 198 4.81 13.43 -7.77
C SER A 198 4.01 13.76 -6.52
N LEU A 199 2.69 13.68 -6.64
CA LEU A 199 1.76 13.83 -5.55
C LEU A 199 0.70 12.73 -5.68
N VAL A 200 0.50 11.95 -4.62
CA VAL A 200 -0.51 10.89 -4.56
C VAL A 200 -1.41 11.14 -3.37
N TRP A 201 -2.67 11.35 -3.64
CA TRP A 201 -3.73 11.46 -2.64
C TRP A 201 -4.55 10.18 -2.59
N GLN A 202 -4.94 9.77 -1.39
CA GLN A 202 -5.81 8.62 -1.16
C GLN A 202 -6.81 8.93 -0.04
N ASN A 203 -8.06 8.50 -0.23
CA ASN A 203 -9.08 8.45 0.81
C ASN A 203 -9.48 6.99 1.03
N ILE A 204 -9.06 6.44 2.17
CA ILE A 204 -9.26 5.04 2.53
C ILE A 204 -10.33 4.96 3.61
N ARG A 205 -11.29 4.06 3.43
CA ARG A 205 -12.33 3.76 4.40
C ARG A 205 -12.36 2.27 4.68
N VAL A 206 -12.36 1.92 5.95
CA VAL A 206 -12.56 0.55 6.41
C VAL A 206 -13.81 0.55 7.28
N ASP A 207 -14.78 -0.29 6.95
CA ASP A 207 -16.04 -0.35 7.66
C ASP A 207 -15.86 -0.87 9.09
N GLY A 208 -16.69 -0.37 10.00
CA GLY A 208 -16.76 -0.91 11.35
C GLY A 208 -17.29 -2.35 11.34
N TYR A 209 -16.82 -3.15 12.27
CA TYR A 209 -17.26 -4.53 12.40
C TYR A 209 -17.23 -5.01 13.85
N ALA A 210 -17.98 -6.08 14.12
CA ALA A 210 -17.92 -6.83 15.36
C ALA A 210 -17.25 -8.19 15.11
N GLU A 211 -16.40 -8.61 16.02
CA GLU A 211 -15.81 -9.96 15.99
C GLU A 211 -16.89 -11.03 16.18
N ASN A 212 -16.76 -12.13 15.46
CA ASN A 212 -17.70 -13.27 15.49
C ASN A 212 -17.52 -14.11 16.78
N SER A 213 -17.75 -13.48 17.92
CA SER A 213 -17.56 -14.14 19.23
C SER A 213 -18.34 -13.43 20.33
N THR A 214 -18.84 -14.20 21.28
CA THR A 214 -19.48 -13.70 22.52
C THR A 214 -18.56 -13.78 23.73
N GLN A 215 -17.29 -14.16 23.54
CA GLN A 215 -16.32 -14.31 24.60
C GLN A 215 -15.92 -12.95 25.20
N SER A 216 -15.43 -12.94 26.44
CA SER A 216 -15.11 -11.73 27.19
C SER A 216 -14.05 -10.83 26.55
N SER A 217 -13.21 -11.36 25.67
CA SER A 217 -12.18 -10.62 24.96
C SER A 217 -12.60 -10.17 23.55
N ALA A 218 -13.84 -10.44 23.13
CA ALA A 218 -14.36 -10.03 21.83
C ALA A 218 -14.68 -8.53 21.81
N LEU A 219 -14.30 -7.87 20.71
CA LEU A 219 -14.43 -6.43 20.49
C LEU A 219 -15.26 -6.13 19.25
N ALA A 220 -15.93 -5.00 19.27
CA ALA A 220 -16.45 -4.32 18.10
C ALA A 220 -15.59 -3.08 17.82
N PHE A 221 -15.33 -2.83 16.56
CA PHE A 221 -14.50 -1.72 16.10
C PHE A 221 -15.34 -0.75 15.27
N ALA A 222 -15.14 0.54 15.50
CA ALA A 222 -15.77 1.56 14.68
C ALA A 222 -15.11 1.61 13.29
N LYS A 223 -15.81 2.23 12.34
CA LYS A 223 -15.23 2.52 11.03
C LYS A 223 -13.95 3.35 11.18
N GLN A 224 -13.02 3.15 10.24
CA GLN A 224 -11.79 3.91 10.17
C GLN A 224 -11.73 4.65 8.83
N ASP A 225 -11.52 5.94 8.91
CA ASP A 225 -11.28 6.80 7.77
C ASP A 225 -9.79 7.20 7.79
N GLY A 226 -9.07 6.94 6.70
CA GLY A 226 -7.65 7.28 6.55
C GLY A 226 -7.43 8.10 5.30
N ASP A 227 -6.92 9.31 5.46
CA ASP A 227 -6.45 10.14 4.34
C ASP A 227 -4.93 10.05 4.25
N SER A 228 -4.42 9.93 3.04
CA SER A 228 -2.99 10.00 2.74
C SER A 228 -2.76 11.02 1.62
N LEU A 229 -1.71 11.82 1.76
CA LEU A 229 -1.25 12.75 0.74
C LEU A 229 0.27 12.75 0.73
N VAL A 230 0.86 11.92 -0.13
CA VAL A 230 2.30 11.79 -0.25
C VAL A 230 2.82 12.63 -1.41
N GLY A 231 3.67 13.58 -1.09
CA GLY A 231 4.49 14.29 -2.07
C GLY A 231 5.87 13.67 -2.18
N SER A 232 6.38 13.57 -3.40
CA SER A 232 7.70 13.02 -3.67
C SER A 232 8.50 13.94 -4.57
N ALA A 233 9.77 14.13 -4.25
CA ALA A 233 10.74 14.81 -5.09
C ALA A 233 11.96 13.89 -5.29
N GLY A 234 12.40 13.73 -6.52
CA GLY A 234 13.45 12.77 -6.82
C GLY A 234 14.22 13.07 -8.08
N TRP A 235 15.15 12.18 -8.37
CA TRP A 235 15.96 12.18 -9.57
C TRP A 235 15.95 10.80 -10.19
N GLN A 236 15.74 10.74 -11.50
CA GLN A 236 15.76 9.49 -12.27
C GLN A 236 16.89 9.51 -13.29
N THR A 237 17.40 8.33 -13.61
CA THR A 237 18.40 8.13 -14.64
C THR A 237 18.20 6.79 -15.33
N SER A 238 18.51 6.73 -16.60
CA SER A 238 18.60 5.49 -17.37
C SER A 238 19.75 5.58 -18.38
N TYR A 239 20.27 4.43 -18.77
CA TYR A 239 21.38 4.31 -19.69
C TYR A 239 21.05 3.30 -20.78
N SER A 240 21.04 3.70 -22.04
CA SER A 240 20.80 2.81 -23.18
C SER A 240 22.11 2.08 -23.52
N ILE A 241 22.23 0.81 -23.10
CA ILE A 241 23.38 -0.05 -23.45
C ILE A 241 23.35 -0.34 -24.96
N ASN A 242 22.15 -0.67 -25.45
CA ASN A 242 21.84 -0.87 -26.87
C ASN A 242 20.34 -0.57 -27.08
N GLU A 243 19.82 -0.85 -28.27
CA GLU A 243 18.40 -0.59 -28.62
C GLU A 243 17.42 -1.43 -27.80
N HIS A 244 17.87 -2.53 -27.18
CA HIS A 244 17.01 -3.49 -26.47
C HIS A 244 17.23 -3.52 -24.96
N LEU A 245 18.21 -2.80 -24.42
CA LEU A 245 18.58 -2.96 -23.01
C LEU A 245 18.87 -1.61 -22.36
N GLN A 246 18.05 -1.24 -21.38
CA GLN A 246 18.13 0.03 -20.67
C GLN A 246 17.95 -0.16 -19.16
N PRO A 247 19.05 -0.26 -18.37
CA PRO A 247 18.97 -0.13 -16.92
C PRO A 247 18.49 1.27 -16.51
N PHE A 248 17.77 1.33 -15.39
CA PHE A 248 17.31 2.57 -14.81
C PHE A 248 17.41 2.57 -13.28
N ALA A 249 17.52 3.76 -12.72
CA ALA A 249 17.42 4.00 -11.28
C ALA A 249 16.67 5.31 -11.02
N ARG A 250 15.97 5.36 -9.89
CA ARG A 250 15.30 6.56 -9.39
C ARG A 250 15.47 6.61 -7.88
N VAL A 251 15.90 7.75 -7.35
CA VAL A 251 15.94 8.05 -5.92
C VAL A 251 14.94 9.15 -5.65
N SER A 252 14.11 8.99 -4.64
CA SER A 252 13.13 10.00 -4.25
C SER A 252 13.08 10.15 -2.74
N TRP A 253 12.81 11.37 -2.30
CA TRP A 253 12.40 11.68 -0.94
C TRP A 253 10.87 11.87 -0.94
N ASN A 254 10.20 11.27 0.05
CA ASN A 254 8.76 11.26 0.18
C ASN A 254 8.36 11.90 1.49
N HIS A 255 7.26 12.63 1.49
CA HIS A 255 6.66 13.21 2.69
C HIS A 255 5.15 13.01 2.69
N GLU A 256 4.63 12.43 3.79
CA GLU A 256 3.20 12.26 4.04
C GLU A 256 2.67 13.50 4.77
N TYR A 257 1.81 14.26 4.11
CA TYR A 257 1.22 15.50 4.65
C TYR A 257 -0.01 15.25 5.53
N LYS A 258 -0.56 14.03 5.51
CA LYS A 258 -1.71 13.65 6.34
C LYS A 258 -1.24 12.80 7.50
N LYS A 259 -1.83 13.00 8.65
CA LYS A 259 -1.54 12.18 9.83
C LYS A 259 -2.51 11.00 9.89
N ALA A 260 -2.00 9.83 10.26
CA ALA A 260 -2.85 8.70 10.62
C ALA A 260 -3.88 9.12 11.69
N PRO A 261 -5.06 8.48 11.76
CA PRO A 261 -6.04 8.76 12.80
C PRO A 261 -5.42 8.70 14.18
N ALA A 262 -5.62 9.75 14.97
CA ALA A 262 -5.03 9.86 16.31
C ALA A 262 -5.57 8.78 17.26
N GLN A 263 -6.76 8.24 16.99
CA GLN A 263 -7.45 7.29 17.85
C GLN A 263 -8.20 6.24 17.04
N VAL A 264 -8.26 5.03 17.58
CA VAL A 264 -9.10 3.93 17.10
C VAL A 264 -10.12 3.60 18.18
N TRP A 265 -11.38 3.51 17.79
CA TRP A 265 -12.49 3.27 18.71
C TRP A 265 -12.87 1.79 18.71
N ALA A 266 -13.03 1.26 19.92
CA ALA A 266 -13.51 -0.10 20.15
C ALA A 266 -14.53 -0.14 21.28
N GLN A 267 -15.26 -1.24 21.35
CA GLN A 267 -16.24 -1.53 22.40
C GLN A 267 -16.21 -3.01 22.74
N SER A 268 -16.28 -3.35 24.03
CA SER A 268 -16.43 -4.74 24.46
C SER A 268 -17.81 -5.27 24.06
N GLN A 269 -17.84 -6.45 23.47
CA GLN A 269 -19.10 -7.11 23.10
C GLN A 269 -19.73 -7.88 24.25
N SER A 270 -18.95 -8.29 25.23
CA SER A 270 -19.40 -9.14 26.34
C SER A 270 -19.97 -8.37 27.53
N LEU A 271 -19.69 -7.08 27.63
CA LEU A 271 -20.18 -6.23 28.72
C LEU A 271 -21.41 -5.45 28.26
N THR A 272 -22.59 -5.89 28.69
CA THR A 272 -23.86 -5.19 28.42
C THR A 272 -23.78 -3.76 28.95
N GLY A 273 -24.06 -2.77 28.09
CA GLY A 273 -23.99 -1.36 28.43
C GLY A 273 -22.58 -0.78 28.49
N SER A 274 -21.55 -1.50 28.02
CA SER A 274 -20.21 -0.92 27.88
C SER A 274 -20.25 0.27 26.90
N LEU A 275 -19.51 1.33 27.23
CA LEU A 275 -19.32 2.46 26.34
C LEU A 275 -18.15 2.22 25.39
N PRO A 276 -18.19 2.75 24.15
CA PRO A 276 -17.02 2.78 23.30
C PRO A 276 -15.85 3.50 23.98
N TYR A 277 -14.66 3.02 23.76
CA TYR A 277 -13.42 3.65 24.25
C TYR A 277 -12.45 3.86 23.10
N ALA A 278 -11.56 4.83 23.24
CA ALA A 278 -10.56 5.15 22.24
C ALA A 278 -9.17 4.76 22.72
N VAL A 279 -8.38 4.24 21.80
CA VAL A 279 -6.97 3.94 22.02
C VAL A 279 -6.16 4.76 21.01
N PRO A 280 -4.98 5.33 21.40
CA PRO A 280 -4.10 5.96 20.44
C PRO A 280 -3.76 5.03 19.28
N GLY A 281 -3.91 5.55 18.05
CA GLY A 281 -3.56 4.83 16.82
C GLY A 281 -2.04 4.58 16.71
N VAL A 282 -1.64 3.93 15.63
CA VAL A 282 -0.23 3.69 15.31
C VAL A 282 0.30 4.90 14.55
N ALA A 283 1.42 5.45 14.99
CA ALA A 283 2.13 6.50 14.26
C ALA A 283 3.10 5.85 13.26
N PHE A 284 2.96 6.20 12.00
CA PHE A 284 3.87 5.80 10.92
C PHE A 284 4.83 6.94 10.60
N ASP A 285 5.95 6.61 9.97
CA ASP A 285 6.92 7.62 9.53
C ASP A 285 6.32 8.48 8.41
N ASP A 286 6.40 9.78 8.58
CA ASP A 286 5.89 10.76 7.61
C ASP A 286 6.92 11.15 6.54
N SER A 287 8.22 10.79 6.72
CA SER A 287 9.27 11.12 5.78
C SER A 287 10.24 9.95 5.60
N TYR A 288 10.46 9.56 4.35
CA TYR A 288 11.34 8.44 3.99
C TYR A 288 11.87 8.57 2.57
N GLY A 289 13.00 7.92 2.30
CA GLY A 289 13.54 7.77 0.96
C GLY A 289 12.93 6.56 0.23
N THR A 290 12.98 6.59 -1.12
CA THR A 290 12.77 5.41 -1.95
C THR A 290 13.86 5.28 -2.99
N LEU A 291 14.29 4.04 -3.25
CA LEU A 291 15.17 3.67 -4.34
C LEU A 291 14.44 2.70 -5.26
N ALA A 292 14.26 3.09 -6.52
CA ALA A 292 13.79 2.20 -7.57
C ALA A 292 14.96 1.84 -8.48
N VAL A 293 15.14 0.56 -8.79
CA VAL A 293 16.13 0.07 -9.74
C VAL A 293 15.50 -0.99 -10.63
N GLY A 294 15.93 -1.04 -11.88
CA GLY A 294 15.38 -2.04 -12.79
C GLY A 294 16.00 -1.99 -14.17
N LEU A 295 15.41 -2.78 -15.04
CA LEU A 295 15.85 -3.00 -16.41
C LEU A 295 14.63 -2.95 -17.33
N ARG A 296 14.74 -2.19 -18.42
CA ARG A 296 13.83 -2.22 -19.56
C ARG A 296 14.48 -2.96 -20.71
N SER A 297 13.70 -3.77 -21.38
CA SER A 297 14.14 -4.54 -22.53
C SER A 297 13.02 -4.67 -23.56
N GLN A 298 13.40 -4.81 -24.84
CA GLN A 298 12.49 -5.25 -25.89
C GLN A 298 12.74 -6.71 -26.22
N LEU A 299 11.73 -7.54 -26.05
CA LEU A 299 11.78 -8.98 -26.32
C LEU A 299 10.61 -9.36 -27.24
N MET A 300 10.89 -9.92 -28.41
CA MET A 300 9.87 -10.38 -29.38
C MET A 300 8.83 -9.29 -29.75
N GLY A 301 9.26 -8.04 -29.83
CA GLY A 301 8.37 -6.91 -30.14
C GLY A 301 7.54 -6.39 -28.95
N MET A 302 7.75 -6.94 -27.75
CA MET A 302 7.12 -6.49 -26.52
C MET A 302 8.11 -5.72 -25.65
N ASP A 303 7.64 -4.70 -24.96
CA ASP A 303 8.39 -3.98 -23.93
C ASP A 303 8.29 -4.74 -22.61
N VAL A 304 9.42 -5.10 -22.05
CA VAL A 304 9.50 -5.82 -20.76
C VAL A 304 10.26 -4.95 -19.76
N THR A 305 9.68 -4.71 -18.59
CA THR A 305 10.33 -4.00 -17.50
C THR A 305 10.31 -4.85 -16.23
N ALA A 306 11.48 -5.08 -15.64
CA ALA A 306 11.60 -5.75 -14.35
C ALA A 306 12.38 -4.86 -13.38
N GLY A 307 12.00 -4.88 -12.11
CA GLY A 307 12.69 -4.06 -11.13
C GLY A 307 12.20 -4.23 -9.70
N SER A 308 12.75 -3.40 -8.83
CA SER A 308 12.33 -3.30 -7.44
C SER A 308 12.28 -1.86 -6.95
N ASN A 309 11.37 -1.61 -6.00
CA ASN A 309 11.29 -0.40 -5.19
C ASN A 309 11.57 -0.76 -3.74
N LEU A 310 12.42 0.03 -3.08
CA LEU A 310 12.83 -0.16 -1.69
C LEU A 310 12.60 1.14 -0.93
N SER A 311 11.96 1.09 0.23
CA SER A 311 11.99 2.23 1.15
C SER A 311 13.35 2.31 1.85
N ILE A 312 13.83 3.54 2.04
CA ILE A 312 15.13 3.83 2.66
C ILE A 312 14.91 4.82 3.80
N ASN A 313 15.62 4.61 4.90
CA ASN A 313 15.58 5.49 6.07
C ASN A 313 14.17 5.69 6.63
N GLN A 314 13.33 4.67 6.57
CA GLN A 314 12.02 4.62 7.17
C GLN A 314 12.16 4.12 8.61
N LYS A 315 11.69 4.90 9.58
CA LYS A 315 11.77 4.55 10.99
C LYS A 315 10.81 3.40 11.31
N GLY A 316 11.35 2.35 11.90
CA GLY A 316 10.56 1.22 12.39
C GLY A 316 10.06 0.25 11.34
N GLY A 317 10.41 0.44 10.05
CA GLY A 317 9.96 -0.49 9.03
C GLY A 317 10.65 -0.31 7.70
N HIS A 318 10.29 -1.14 6.75
CA HIS A 318 10.65 -1.00 5.35
C HIS A 318 9.63 -1.67 4.45
N ASP A 319 9.50 -1.14 3.26
CA ASP A 319 8.65 -1.65 2.22
C ASP A 319 9.49 -2.01 1.01
N THR A 320 9.19 -3.14 0.42
CA THR A 320 9.87 -3.63 -0.78
C THR A 320 8.83 -4.10 -1.78
N THR A 321 8.94 -3.64 -3.01
CA THR A 321 8.12 -4.11 -4.13
C THR A 321 9.03 -4.66 -5.21
N PHE A 322 8.74 -5.86 -5.71
CA PHE A 322 9.31 -6.42 -6.93
C PHE A 322 8.23 -6.41 -8.00
N PHE A 323 8.58 -6.06 -9.23
CA PHE A 323 7.61 -5.99 -10.31
C PHE A 323 8.18 -6.49 -11.64
N LEU A 324 7.28 -7.02 -12.45
CA LEU A 324 7.49 -7.36 -13.84
C LEU A 324 6.32 -6.83 -14.65
N THR A 325 6.61 -6.05 -15.67
CA THR A 325 5.62 -5.54 -16.61
C THR A 325 5.94 -5.96 -18.04
N VAL A 326 4.93 -6.29 -18.80
CA VAL A 326 5.00 -6.56 -20.21
C VAL A 326 4.00 -5.66 -20.93
N GLY A 327 4.38 -5.07 -22.03
CA GLY A 327 3.50 -4.22 -22.83
C GLY A 327 3.80 -4.28 -24.31
N GLY A 328 2.93 -3.70 -25.12
CA GLY A 328 3.09 -3.65 -26.56
C GLY A 328 2.04 -2.78 -27.24
N SER A 329 2.20 -2.59 -28.54
CA SER A 329 1.25 -1.92 -29.43
C SER A 329 0.58 -2.94 -30.35
N PHE A 330 -0.65 -2.64 -30.78
CA PHE A 330 -1.39 -3.41 -31.77
C PHE A 330 -1.15 -2.87 -33.19
#